data_3429e872432aed2beb6e5aa925b1fbca
#
_entry.id   3429e872432aed2beb6e5aa925b1fbca
#
_cell.length_a   1.000
_cell.length_b   1.000
_cell.length_c   1.000
_cell.angle_alpha   90.00
_cell.angle_beta   90.00
_cell.angle_gamma   90.00
#
_symmetry.space_group_name_H-M   'P 1'
#
loop_
_entity.id
_entity.type
_entity.pdbx_description
1 polymer ?
#
loop_
_entity_poly.entity_id
_entity_poly.type
_entity_poly.pdbx_seq_one_letter_code
_entity_poly.pdbx_strand_id
1 'polypeptide(L)'
;MTEVSDRTETRFRRTPGVEARAGKFPGPSLIPSLNAIQARRGWLPREELEELARSARRPRYEIEGLISFYPHFRTEPPTKVSLHVCHDLACFLRDGEARLAELRERYADDADVEVVEVSCLGRCDIAPAVAVNERPAPVSEADVLVQGARESDLGQAAPRTRAEPWANDPYASGSGVGERYAVLRALLAGELDAERIIATLKDSGLRGMGGAGFPTGQKWDLVRRTEPGSVKYAVCNADESEPGTFKDRQILATQPHLVLEGLLIGMAAVGAEEGWIFIRHEYAPEEHVLRAEIEALRAAGVVGADACGSGRRLEVDVFVSPGGYILGEETALLECMEGHRGEPRNKPPFPGTYGLHGRPTLINSVETLADVPVILQRGAQWWADQGAGESVGWKFFAVSGHVERPDVYLVPMGTTVRQLIALAGGVTGGAAVGAVQPGGASSNFIGPDQLDLPLDFDTAVKAGTMLGSGALVVLAEGTDLLAAATNVLRFFRNESCGKCVPCRVGSTKAHELLREVLESGATALGDARRQRILQLEEVMRKTSICGLGQVALGPVVSVLNLGGSTGGGLQAPKSDGASGQPVR
;
A
#
# COMPACT_ATOMS: atom_id res chain seq x y z
N MET A 1 30.05 16.66 14.78
CA MET A 1 28.91 17.30 15.47
C MET A 1 28.48 18.45 14.58
N THR A 2 27.69 18.14 13.57
CA THR A 2 27.06 19.11 12.67
C THR A 2 25.58 19.14 13.06
N GLU A 3 25.12 20.32 13.46
CA GLU A 3 23.74 20.61 13.79
C GLU A 3 22.82 20.16 12.65
N VAL A 4 22.05 19.10 12.86
CA VAL A 4 20.87 18.80 12.07
C VAL A 4 19.85 19.84 12.47
N SER A 5 19.76 20.90 11.66
CA SER A 5 18.88 22.03 11.90
C SER A 5 17.42 21.56 11.88
N ASP A 6 16.74 22.00 12.89
CA ASP A 6 15.29 22.06 13.10
C ASP A 6 14.56 22.72 11.90
N ARG A 7 14.47 22.00 10.77
CA ARG A 7 13.90 22.53 9.51
C ARG A 7 12.52 21.96 9.17
N THR A 8 11.98 21.06 10.00
CA THR A 8 10.71 20.38 9.71
C THR A 8 9.47 21.15 10.17
N GLU A 9 9.59 22.15 11.04
CA GLU A 9 8.41 22.81 11.63
C GLU A 9 7.88 24.04 10.88
N THR A 10 8.55 24.57 9.86
CA THR A 10 8.22 25.93 9.38
C THR A 10 7.83 26.08 7.91
N ARG A 11 7.80 25.02 7.10
CA ARG A 11 7.60 25.20 5.66
C ARG A 11 6.15 25.28 5.18
N PHE A 12 5.21 24.68 5.89
CA PHE A 12 3.80 24.81 5.53
C PHE A 12 3.09 25.86 6.41
N ARG A 13 3.07 27.11 5.94
CA ARG A 13 2.26 28.13 6.58
C ARG A 13 0.79 27.76 6.43
N ARG A 14 0.05 27.70 7.55
CA ARG A 14 -1.41 27.58 7.53
C ARG A 14 -1.99 28.62 6.59
N THR A 15 -2.72 28.17 5.58
CA THR A 15 -3.55 29.07 4.79
C THR A 15 -4.61 29.67 5.73
N PRO A 16 -4.71 31.00 5.87
CA PRO A 16 -5.74 31.61 6.70
C PRO A 16 -7.12 31.23 6.16
N GLY A 17 -8.01 30.73 7.02
CA GLY A 17 -9.39 30.41 6.66
C GLY A 17 -9.74 28.93 6.59
N VAL A 18 -8.81 28.00 6.87
CA VAL A 18 -9.16 26.59 7.09
C VAL A 18 -9.74 26.46 8.50
N GLU A 19 -11.06 26.46 8.62
CA GLU A 19 -11.70 25.97 9.84
C GLU A 19 -11.35 24.49 9.96
N ALA A 20 -10.48 24.15 10.93
CA ALA A 20 -10.26 22.77 11.29
C ALA A 20 -11.62 22.14 11.60
N ARG A 21 -11.88 20.90 11.13
CA ARG A 21 -12.97 20.11 11.69
C ARG A 21 -12.92 20.31 13.20
N ALA A 22 -14.07 20.58 13.80
CA ALA A 22 -14.21 20.70 15.24
C ALA A 22 -13.91 19.35 15.92
N GLY A 23 -12.66 18.93 15.82
CA GLY A 23 -12.06 17.94 16.71
C GLY A 23 -11.86 18.64 18.06
N LYS A 24 -11.89 17.86 19.12
CA LYS A 24 -11.71 18.39 20.49
C LYS A 24 -10.45 19.26 20.63
N PHE A 25 -9.45 19.08 19.74
CA PHE A 25 -8.15 19.75 19.81
C PHE A 25 -7.60 20.07 18.41
N PRO A 26 -7.97 21.24 17.82
CA PRO A 26 -7.45 21.65 16.51
C PRO A 26 -5.96 21.99 16.60
N GLY A 27 -5.16 21.45 15.68
CA GLY A 27 -3.72 21.69 15.63
C GLY A 27 -3.06 20.91 14.49
N PRO A 28 -1.75 21.09 14.24
CA PRO A 28 -1.01 20.24 13.30
C PRO A 28 -0.98 18.79 13.78
N SER A 29 -0.78 17.87 12.85
CA SER A 29 -0.58 16.45 13.18
C SER A 29 0.60 16.28 14.14
N LEU A 30 0.44 15.43 15.14
CA LEU A 30 1.53 15.07 16.07
C LEU A 30 2.36 13.89 15.57
N ILE A 31 1.90 13.20 14.52
CA ILE A 31 2.59 12.02 13.96
C ILE A 31 4.04 12.35 13.53
N PRO A 32 4.33 13.43 12.78
CA PRO A 32 5.70 13.77 12.43
C PRO A 32 6.59 14.03 13.65
N SER A 33 6.06 14.66 14.69
CA SER A 33 6.81 14.90 15.95
C SER A 33 7.09 13.61 16.71
N LEU A 34 6.11 12.70 16.78
CA LEU A 34 6.30 11.38 17.39
C LEU A 34 7.33 10.56 16.61
N ASN A 35 7.24 10.53 15.28
CA ASN A 35 8.25 9.89 14.43
C ASN A 35 9.65 10.46 14.68
N ALA A 36 9.79 11.79 14.78
CA ALA A 36 11.09 12.44 15.03
C ALA A 36 11.66 12.10 16.42
N ILE A 37 10.82 12.02 17.45
CA ILE A 37 11.24 11.60 18.80
C ILE A 37 11.73 10.15 18.73
N GLN A 38 10.94 9.24 18.16
CA GLN A 38 11.29 7.82 18.08
C GLN A 38 12.53 7.57 17.24
N ALA A 39 12.68 8.24 16.09
CA ALA A 39 13.89 8.14 15.27
C ALA A 39 15.17 8.56 16.01
N ARG A 40 15.08 9.55 16.91
CA ARG A 40 16.22 10.03 17.71
C ARG A 40 16.51 9.17 18.92
N ARG A 41 15.48 8.63 19.59
CA ARG A 41 15.59 7.93 20.87
C ARG A 41 15.46 6.40 20.76
N GLY A 42 14.92 5.90 19.65
CA GLY A 42 14.49 4.51 19.48
C GLY A 42 13.13 4.20 20.11
N TRP A 43 12.58 5.14 20.91
CA TRP A 43 11.30 5.01 21.63
C TRP A 43 10.76 6.38 22.01
N LEU A 44 9.59 6.43 22.65
CA LEU A 44 8.89 7.65 23.07
C LEU A 44 8.98 7.84 24.59
N PRO A 45 10.03 8.50 25.12
CA PRO A 45 10.17 8.77 26.54
C PRO A 45 9.02 9.62 27.09
N ARG A 46 8.57 9.31 28.30
CA ARG A 46 7.47 10.01 28.97
C ARG A 46 7.70 11.51 29.06
N GLU A 47 8.92 11.92 29.38
CA GLU A 47 9.30 13.33 29.53
C GLU A 47 9.16 14.09 28.21
N GLU A 48 9.57 13.49 27.08
CA GLU A 48 9.40 14.09 25.74
C GLU A 48 7.95 14.13 25.31
N LEU A 49 7.12 13.14 25.69
CA LEU A 49 5.67 13.18 25.45
C LEU A 49 4.97 14.29 26.26
N GLU A 50 5.40 14.53 27.51
CA GLU A 50 4.91 15.62 28.35
C GLU A 50 5.31 17.00 27.78
N GLU A 51 6.52 17.13 27.23
CA GLU A 51 6.97 18.33 26.53
C GLU A 51 6.18 18.57 25.24
N LEU A 52 5.99 17.50 24.42
CA LEU A 52 5.17 17.58 23.22
C LEU A 52 3.73 18.00 23.55
N ALA A 53 3.14 17.45 24.61
CA ALA A 53 1.79 17.82 25.07
C ALA A 53 1.69 19.30 25.42
N ARG A 54 2.70 19.82 26.13
CA ARG A 54 2.76 21.25 26.54
C ARG A 54 2.95 22.17 25.33
N SER A 55 3.94 21.87 24.49
CA SER A 55 4.28 22.70 23.32
C SER A 55 3.16 22.72 22.26
N ALA A 56 2.56 21.56 22.00
CA ALA A 56 1.42 21.43 21.08
C ALA A 56 0.09 21.91 21.69
N ARG A 57 0.05 22.18 23.00
CA ARG A 57 -1.17 22.48 23.76
C ARG A 57 -2.25 21.39 23.58
N ARG A 58 -1.80 20.12 23.62
CA ARG A 58 -2.64 18.93 23.47
C ARG A 58 -2.62 18.12 24.76
N PRO A 59 -3.74 17.59 25.22
CA PRO A 59 -3.75 16.77 26.43
C PRO A 59 -3.03 15.45 26.19
N ARG A 60 -2.34 14.96 27.19
CA ARG A 60 -1.52 13.75 27.12
C ARG A 60 -2.31 12.51 26.64
N TYR A 61 -3.55 12.34 27.11
CA TYR A 61 -4.38 11.19 26.73
C TYR A 61 -4.63 11.10 25.22
N GLU A 62 -4.59 12.21 24.50
CA GLU A 62 -4.72 12.24 23.05
C GLU A 62 -3.47 11.65 22.39
N ILE A 63 -2.29 12.03 22.86
CA ILE A 63 -1.00 11.49 22.41
C ILE A 63 -0.93 9.99 22.71
N GLU A 64 -1.29 9.57 23.92
CA GLU A 64 -1.38 8.16 24.32
C GLU A 64 -2.38 7.38 23.43
N GLY A 65 -3.49 8.03 23.06
CA GLY A 65 -4.48 7.50 22.14
C GLY A 65 -3.93 7.24 20.74
N LEU A 66 -3.02 8.09 20.25
CA LEU A 66 -2.30 7.86 18.98
C LEU A 66 -1.28 6.72 19.13
N ILE A 67 -0.42 6.78 20.14
CA ILE A 67 0.62 5.78 20.38
C ILE A 67 0.02 4.38 20.49
N SER A 68 -1.09 4.23 21.20
CA SER A 68 -1.75 2.93 21.38
C SER A 68 -2.41 2.38 20.10
N PHE A 69 -2.60 3.21 19.09
CA PHE A 69 -3.22 2.81 17.82
C PHE A 69 -2.18 2.39 16.78
N TYR A 70 -1.03 3.06 16.73
CA TYR A 70 -0.03 2.86 15.71
C TYR A 70 1.07 1.91 16.19
N PRO A 71 1.25 0.74 15.56
CA PRO A 71 2.14 -0.32 16.06
C PRO A 71 3.63 0.05 16.01
N HIS A 72 4.02 1.01 15.19
CA HIS A 72 5.41 1.49 15.10
C HIS A 72 5.87 2.21 16.36
N PHE A 73 4.96 2.84 17.11
CA PHE A 73 5.34 3.62 18.29
C PHE A 73 5.60 2.73 19.50
N ARG A 74 6.75 2.95 20.15
CA ARG A 74 7.21 2.22 21.34
C ARG A 74 7.30 3.16 22.54
N THR A 75 6.79 2.74 23.69
CA THR A 75 6.86 3.51 24.94
C THR A 75 7.96 3.02 25.88
N GLU A 76 8.65 1.95 25.51
CA GLU A 76 9.76 1.37 26.24
C GLU A 76 11.02 1.35 25.39
N PRO A 77 12.22 1.49 25.99
CA PRO A 77 13.48 1.40 25.26
C PRO A 77 13.56 0.07 24.50
N PRO A 78 13.96 0.07 23.22
CA PRO A 78 14.23 -1.16 22.51
C PRO A 78 15.46 -1.86 23.08
N THR A 79 15.56 -3.16 22.86
CA THR A 79 16.82 -3.87 22.98
C THR A 79 17.84 -3.33 21.96
N LYS A 80 19.10 -3.71 22.11
CA LYS A 80 20.17 -3.28 21.20
C LYS A 80 19.88 -3.69 19.75
N VAL A 81 19.28 -4.88 19.58
CA VAL A 81 18.90 -5.42 18.27
C VAL A 81 17.41 -5.81 18.30
N SER A 82 16.63 -5.20 17.42
CA SER A 82 15.24 -5.57 17.17
C SER A 82 15.17 -6.37 15.86
N LEU A 83 14.82 -7.64 15.95
CA LEU A 83 14.67 -8.56 14.82
C LEU A 83 13.19 -8.77 14.53
N HIS A 84 12.67 -8.05 13.54
CA HIS A 84 11.31 -8.19 13.05
C HIS A 84 11.22 -9.32 12.03
N VAL A 85 10.30 -10.27 12.20
CA VAL A 85 10.14 -11.43 11.33
C VAL A 85 8.74 -11.43 10.71
N CYS A 86 8.67 -11.36 9.39
CA CYS A 86 7.41 -11.44 8.67
C CYS A 86 6.88 -12.87 8.62
N HIS A 87 5.57 -13.04 8.85
CA HIS A 87 4.91 -14.34 8.84
C HIS A 87 3.67 -14.39 7.92
N ASP A 88 3.40 -13.33 7.14
CA ASP A 88 2.27 -13.29 6.23
C ASP A 88 2.49 -14.12 4.96
N LEU A 89 1.43 -14.30 4.16
CA LEU A 89 1.27 -15.33 3.15
C LEU A 89 2.52 -15.72 2.37
N ALA A 90 3.22 -14.79 1.72
CA ALA A 90 4.42 -15.12 0.93
C ALA A 90 5.56 -15.69 1.80
N CYS A 91 5.75 -15.16 3.02
CA CYS A 91 6.70 -15.67 3.99
C CYS A 91 6.23 -16.98 4.62
N PHE A 92 4.93 -17.09 4.92
CA PHE A 92 4.30 -18.34 5.40
C PHE A 92 4.55 -19.50 4.43
N LEU A 93 4.34 -19.30 3.12
CA LEU A 93 4.58 -20.29 2.08
C LEU A 93 6.05 -20.72 1.93
N ARG A 94 6.97 -19.99 2.52
CA ARG A 94 8.43 -20.24 2.54
C ARG A 94 8.93 -20.56 3.95
N ASP A 95 8.12 -21.27 4.73
CA ASP A 95 8.43 -21.70 6.11
C ASP A 95 8.67 -20.56 7.12
N GLY A 96 8.09 -19.37 6.91
CA GLY A 96 8.29 -18.19 7.77
C GLY A 96 7.94 -18.43 9.23
N GLU A 97 6.90 -19.22 9.54
CA GLU A 97 6.52 -19.56 10.91
C GLU A 97 7.57 -20.46 11.60
N ALA A 98 8.12 -21.44 10.88
CA ALA A 98 9.20 -22.29 11.41
C ALA A 98 10.48 -21.46 11.66
N ARG A 99 10.80 -20.53 10.74
CA ARG A 99 11.94 -19.60 10.92
C ARG A 99 11.75 -18.66 12.10
N LEU A 100 10.55 -18.14 12.29
CA LEU A 100 10.23 -17.32 13.47
C LEU A 100 10.43 -18.12 14.77
N ALA A 101 9.94 -19.35 14.84
CA ALA A 101 10.13 -20.22 16.00
C ALA A 101 11.62 -20.51 16.27
N GLU A 102 12.38 -20.83 15.21
CA GLU A 102 13.83 -21.06 15.29
C GLU A 102 14.59 -19.83 15.81
N LEU A 103 14.28 -18.64 15.30
CA LEU A 103 14.92 -17.40 15.73
C LEU A 103 14.56 -17.05 17.19
N ARG A 104 13.31 -17.27 17.60
CA ARG A 104 12.87 -17.10 18.99
C ARG A 104 13.62 -18.03 19.96
N GLU A 105 13.79 -19.30 19.58
CA GLU A 105 14.56 -20.26 20.38
C GLU A 105 16.05 -19.87 20.45
N ARG A 106 16.64 -19.50 19.29
CA ARG A 106 18.06 -19.13 19.18
C ARG A 106 18.44 -17.94 20.04
N TYR A 107 17.58 -16.93 20.13
CA TYR A 107 17.83 -15.69 20.87
C TYR A 107 17.08 -15.61 22.22
N ALA A 108 16.50 -16.71 22.70
CA ALA A 108 15.67 -16.72 23.92
C ALA A 108 16.38 -16.19 25.16
N ASP A 109 17.69 -16.53 25.31
CA ASP A 109 18.51 -16.14 26.46
C ASP A 109 19.37 -14.90 26.21
N ASP A 110 19.16 -14.21 25.06
CA ASP A 110 19.95 -13.06 24.65
C ASP A 110 19.25 -11.75 24.99
N ALA A 111 19.70 -11.10 26.08
CA ALA A 111 19.11 -9.86 26.57
C ALA A 111 19.26 -8.66 25.59
N ASP A 112 20.19 -8.75 24.65
CA ASP A 112 20.44 -7.70 23.66
C ASP A 112 19.53 -7.81 22.42
N VAL A 113 18.85 -8.95 22.20
CA VAL A 113 18.06 -9.22 20.98
C VAL A 113 16.60 -9.49 21.34
N GLU A 114 15.70 -8.76 20.73
CA GLU A 114 14.28 -9.10 20.73
C GLU A 114 13.87 -9.67 19.38
N VAL A 115 13.04 -10.71 19.34
CA VAL A 115 12.47 -11.29 18.12
C VAL A 115 10.97 -11.00 18.10
N VAL A 116 10.57 -10.13 17.18
CA VAL A 116 9.20 -9.62 17.07
C VAL A 116 8.54 -10.14 15.78
N GLU A 117 7.37 -10.71 15.94
CA GLU A 117 6.50 -11.09 14.82
C GLU A 117 5.82 -9.84 14.26
N VAL A 118 5.90 -9.63 12.94
CA VAL A 118 5.33 -8.45 12.28
C VAL A 118 4.51 -8.83 11.05
N SER A 119 3.58 -7.97 10.69
CA SER A 119 2.87 -8.02 9.41
C SER A 119 3.83 -7.78 8.23
N CYS A 120 3.31 -7.82 7.01
CA CYS A 120 4.09 -7.79 5.79
C CYS A 120 5.06 -6.60 5.70
N LEU A 121 6.36 -6.91 5.58
CA LEU A 121 7.43 -5.92 5.39
C LEU A 121 7.50 -5.36 3.96
N GLY A 122 6.62 -5.79 3.04
CA GLY A 122 6.68 -5.42 1.63
C GLY A 122 7.91 -5.98 0.90
N ARG A 123 8.46 -7.09 1.39
CA ARG A 123 9.69 -7.75 0.88
C ARG A 123 9.41 -9.20 0.45
N CYS A 124 8.24 -9.44 -0.18
CA CYS A 124 7.82 -10.79 -0.59
C CYS A 124 8.71 -11.41 -1.67
N ASP A 125 9.50 -10.60 -2.36
CA ASP A 125 10.54 -11.02 -3.32
C ASP A 125 11.75 -11.72 -2.66
N ILE A 126 11.93 -11.57 -1.35
CA ILE A 126 13.00 -12.21 -0.57
C ILE A 126 12.46 -13.04 0.60
N ALA A 127 11.21 -13.52 0.45
CA ALA A 127 10.56 -14.34 1.48
C ALA A 127 11.34 -15.62 1.81
N PRO A 128 11.47 -15.99 3.11
CA PRO A 128 11.01 -15.31 4.30
C PRO A 128 11.84 -14.06 4.60
N ALA A 129 11.15 -12.93 4.83
CA ALA A 129 11.78 -11.64 5.05
C ALA A 129 11.88 -11.29 6.54
N VAL A 130 12.98 -10.63 6.90
CA VAL A 130 13.21 -10.06 8.22
C VAL A 130 13.61 -8.59 8.09
N ALA A 131 13.53 -7.85 9.21
CA ALA A 131 14.20 -6.56 9.34
C ALA A 131 14.98 -6.52 10.65
N VAL A 132 16.26 -6.17 10.60
CA VAL A 132 17.14 -6.01 11.76
C VAL A 132 17.39 -4.52 11.96
N ASN A 133 16.91 -3.94 13.07
CA ASN A 133 16.95 -2.50 13.32
C ASN A 133 16.47 -1.71 12.06
N GLU A 134 15.25 -2.04 11.58
CA GLU A 134 14.61 -1.47 10.39
C GLU A 134 15.31 -1.79 9.04
N ARG A 135 16.43 -2.52 9.03
CA ARG A 135 17.12 -2.94 7.80
C ARG A 135 16.54 -4.24 7.26
N PRO A 136 15.85 -4.23 6.10
CA PRO A 136 15.23 -5.42 5.55
C PRO A 136 16.26 -6.36 4.91
N ALA A 137 16.05 -7.68 5.08
CA ALA A 137 16.87 -8.72 4.51
C ALA A 137 16.10 -10.05 4.35
N PRO A 138 16.60 -11.02 3.57
CA PRO A 138 16.12 -12.40 3.66
C PRO A 138 16.53 -13.00 5.02
N VAL A 139 15.73 -13.94 5.52
CA VAL A 139 15.99 -14.58 6.83
C VAL A 139 17.37 -15.27 6.89
N SER A 140 17.91 -15.70 5.75
CA SER A 140 19.26 -16.31 5.66
C SER A 140 20.40 -15.36 6.06
N GLU A 141 20.16 -14.04 6.04
CA GLU A 141 21.13 -13.02 6.44
C GLU A 141 20.91 -12.51 7.88
N ALA A 142 19.87 -13.00 8.58
CA ALA A 142 19.49 -12.49 9.89
C ALA A 142 20.64 -12.51 10.90
N ASP A 143 21.34 -13.64 11.05
CA ASP A 143 22.42 -13.80 12.04
C ASP A 143 23.60 -12.85 11.75
N VAL A 144 23.94 -12.65 10.48
CA VAL A 144 25.02 -11.73 10.08
C VAL A 144 24.65 -10.28 10.41
N LEU A 145 23.41 -9.90 10.16
CA LEU A 145 22.91 -8.56 10.47
C LEU A 145 22.76 -8.35 11.97
N VAL A 146 22.30 -9.34 12.73
CA VAL A 146 22.23 -9.29 14.19
C VAL A 146 23.63 -9.07 14.78
N GLN A 147 24.63 -9.82 14.30
CA GLN A 147 26.01 -9.63 14.76
C GLN A 147 26.54 -8.24 14.38
N GLY A 148 26.31 -7.77 13.16
CA GLY A 148 26.67 -6.42 12.74
C GLY A 148 26.01 -5.32 13.59
N ALA A 149 24.73 -5.47 13.92
CA ALA A 149 23.96 -4.54 14.75
C ALA A 149 24.45 -4.49 16.22
N ARG A 150 25.07 -5.56 16.70
CA ARG A 150 25.72 -5.58 18.02
C ARG A 150 27.01 -4.77 18.05
N GLU A 151 27.71 -4.69 16.94
CA GLU A 151 29.03 -4.07 16.86
C GLU A 151 28.93 -2.59 16.48
N SER A 152 27.98 -2.26 15.62
CA SER A 152 27.81 -0.90 15.09
C SER A 152 26.41 -0.66 14.54
N ASP A 153 26.10 0.61 14.22
CA ASP A 153 24.93 0.95 13.42
C ASP A 153 25.07 0.31 12.02
N LEU A 154 24.03 -0.42 11.60
CA LEU A 154 24.01 -1.05 10.28
C LEU A 154 23.95 -0.06 9.11
N GLY A 155 23.69 1.21 9.42
CA GLY A 155 23.46 2.26 8.41
C GLY A 155 22.19 2.00 7.59
N GLN A 156 21.95 2.90 6.65
CA GLN A 156 20.79 2.78 5.77
C GLN A 156 21.00 1.67 4.73
N ALA A 157 19.96 0.84 4.52
CA ALA A 157 19.95 -0.09 3.41
C ALA A 157 19.77 0.67 2.08
N ALA A 158 20.49 0.25 1.05
CA ALA A 158 20.18 0.69 -0.30
C ALA A 158 18.87 0.02 -0.79
N PRO A 159 18.02 0.72 -1.56
CA PRO A 159 16.86 0.09 -2.16
C PRO A 159 17.30 -0.99 -3.14
N ARG A 160 16.52 -2.07 -3.23
CA ARG A 160 16.74 -3.07 -4.29
C ARG A 160 16.28 -2.49 -5.62
N THR A 161 17.21 -2.30 -6.53
CA THR A 161 16.96 -1.83 -7.88
C THR A 161 17.19 -2.95 -8.89
N ARG A 162 16.59 -2.84 -10.06
CA ARG A 162 16.89 -3.74 -11.18
C ARG A 162 18.02 -3.16 -12.04
N ALA A 163 18.71 -4.06 -12.76
CA ALA A 163 19.82 -3.67 -13.63
C ALA A 163 19.36 -2.92 -14.89
N GLU A 164 18.16 -3.23 -15.39
CA GLU A 164 17.63 -2.65 -16.63
C GLU A 164 16.50 -1.64 -16.33
N PRO A 165 16.46 -0.51 -17.08
CA PRO A 165 15.36 0.44 -16.98
C PRO A 165 14.02 -0.20 -17.34
N TRP A 166 12.94 0.34 -16.81
CA TRP A 166 11.60 -0.07 -17.17
C TRP A 166 11.23 0.46 -18.57
N ALA A 167 10.58 -0.38 -19.38
CA ALA A 167 10.20 -0.04 -20.75
C ALA A 167 9.18 1.11 -20.85
N ASN A 168 8.44 1.39 -19.78
CA ASN A 168 7.49 2.50 -19.73
C ASN A 168 8.16 3.86 -19.53
N ASP A 169 9.38 3.94 -19.02
CA ASP A 169 10.05 5.23 -18.78
C ASP A 169 10.26 5.98 -20.12
N PRO A 170 9.68 7.16 -20.29
CA PRO A 170 9.83 7.94 -21.52
C PRO A 170 11.14 8.74 -21.57
N TYR A 171 11.88 8.79 -20.45
CA TYR A 171 13.13 9.53 -20.36
C TYR A 171 14.33 8.63 -20.65
N ALA A 172 15.36 9.20 -21.25
CA ALA A 172 16.60 8.46 -21.51
C ALA A 172 17.27 8.06 -20.18
N SER A 173 17.91 6.89 -20.17
CA SER A 173 18.70 6.46 -19.02
C SER A 173 19.79 7.50 -18.68
N GLY A 174 19.85 7.91 -17.41
CA GLY A 174 20.78 8.93 -16.96
C GLY A 174 20.35 10.38 -17.13
N SER A 175 19.15 10.64 -17.68
CA SER A 175 18.57 11.98 -17.73
C SER A 175 18.52 12.63 -16.35
N GLY A 176 18.97 13.87 -16.24
CA GLY A 176 18.89 14.67 -15.02
C GLY A 176 17.57 15.44 -14.90
N VAL A 177 17.38 16.15 -13.77
CA VAL A 177 16.18 16.98 -13.52
C VAL A 177 15.95 18.01 -14.63
N GLY A 178 16.98 18.50 -15.29
CA GLY A 178 16.86 19.46 -16.40
C GLY A 178 16.17 18.88 -17.64
N GLU A 179 16.31 17.59 -17.88
CA GLU A 179 15.76 16.88 -19.05
C GLU A 179 14.43 16.18 -18.73
N ARG A 180 14.21 15.83 -17.46
CA ARG A 180 12.96 15.23 -16.94
C ARG A 180 11.91 16.31 -16.70
N TYR A 181 10.70 15.88 -16.32
CA TYR A 181 9.57 16.75 -15.98
C TYR A 181 9.06 17.60 -17.18
N ALA A 182 9.18 17.04 -18.38
CA ALA A 182 8.85 17.78 -19.63
C ALA A 182 7.36 18.15 -19.69
N VAL A 183 6.46 17.25 -19.29
CA VAL A 183 5.00 17.50 -19.30
C VAL A 183 4.63 18.55 -18.26
N LEU A 184 5.20 18.47 -17.07
CA LEU A 184 5.00 19.49 -16.02
C LEU A 184 5.44 20.87 -16.50
N ARG A 185 6.64 20.97 -17.11
CA ARG A 185 7.16 22.23 -17.63
C ARG A 185 6.25 22.82 -18.71
N ALA A 186 5.77 22.00 -19.67
CA ALA A 186 4.84 22.43 -20.70
C ALA A 186 3.50 22.92 -20.11
N LEU A 187 2.99 22.26 -19.05
CA LEU A 187 1.77 22.69 -18.35
C LEU A 187 1.98 24.05 -17.64
N LEU A 188 3.12 24.21 -16.95
CA LEU A 188 3.41 25.45 -16.23
C LEU A 188 3.76 26.62 -17.17
N ALA A 189 4.32 26.34 -18.35
CA ALA A 189 4.55 27.33 -19.41
C ALA A 189 3.26 27.73 -20.17
N GLY A 190 2.13 27.02 -19.93
CA GLY A 190 0.87 27.27 -20.63
C GLY A 190 0.80 26.67 -22.05
N GLU A 191 1.74 25.81 -22.41
CA GLU A 191 1.74 25.05 -23.69
C GLU A 191 0.71 23.91 -23.65
N LEU A 192 0.43 23.41 -22.45
CA LEU A 192 -0.64 22.47 -22.15
C LEU A 192 -1.61 23.08 -21.14
N ASP A 193 -2.88 22.74 -21.23
CA ASP A 193 -3.88 23.11 -20.24
C ASP A 193 -4.43 21.89 -19.48
N ALA A 194 -5.04 22.17 -18.34
CA ALA A 194 -5.57 21.12 -17.47
C ALA A 194 -6.73 20.34 -18.10
N GLU A 195 -7.54 20.99 -18.95
CA GLU A 195 -8.65 20.35 -19.69
C GLU A 195 -8.11 19.28 -20.63
N ARG A 196 -7.07 19.60 -21.40
CA ARG A 196 -6.45 18.67 -22.34
C ARG A 196 -5.80 17.50 -21.60
N ILE A 197 -5.12 17.75 -20.49
CA ILE A 197 -4.54 16.69 -19.64
C ILE A 197 -5.64 15.74 -19.18
N ILE A 198 -6.72 16.26 -18.60
CA ILE A 198 -7.83 15.47 -18.10
C ILE A 198 -8.54 14.71 -19.24
N ALA A 199 -8.71 15.34 -20.39
CA ALA A 199 -9.28 14.67 -21.57
C ALA A 199 -8.39 13.50 -22.02
N THR A 200 -7.07 13.71 -22.16
CA THR A 200 -6.11 12.66 -22.51
C THR A 200 -6.16 11.48 -21.53
N LEU A 201 -6.24 11.75 -20.22
CA LEU A 201 -6.36 10.70 -19.19
C LEU A 201 -7.72 9.97 -19.27
N LYS A 202 -8.81 10.64 -19.65
CA LYS A 202 -10.09 9.97 -19.90
C LYS A 202 -10.02 9.08 -21.14
N ASP A 203 -9.46 9.59 -22.22
CA ASP A 203 -9.34 8.89 -23.50
C ASP A 203 -8.38 7.68 -23.41
N SER A 204 -7.36 7.76 -22.54
CA SER A 204 -6.44 6.65 -22.30
C SER A 204 -7.07 5.45 -21.59
N GLY A 205 -8.20 5.65 -20.92
CA GLY A 205 -8.82 4.60 -20.10
C GLY A 205 -8.06 4.26 -18.82
N LEU A 206 -7.06 5.07 -18.40
CA LEU A 206 -6.29 4.82 -17.18
C LEU A 206 -7.21 4.73 -15.96
N ARG A 207 -7.14 3.60 -15.27
CA ARG A 207 -7.84 3.35 -14.00
C ARG A 207 -6.86 3.40 -12.83
N GLY A 208 -7.36 3.64 -11.63
CA GLY A 208 -6.55 3.65 -10.41
C GLY A 208 -5.92 2.29 -10.14
N MET A 209 -4.59 2.20 -10.19
CA MET A 209 -3.78 0.97 -10.10
C MET A 209 -3.55 0.47 -8.67
N GLY A 210 -4.10 1.17 -7.67
CA GLY A 210 -4.00 0.79 -6.25
C GLY A 210 -5.09 -0.18 -5.77
N GLY A 211 -5.90 -0.75 -6.67
CA GLY A 211 -6.89 -1.79 -6.35
C GLY A 211 -8.35 -1.43 -6.67
N ALA A 212 -8.79 -0.20 -6.40
CA ALA A 212 -10.19 0.21 -6.60
C ALA A 212 -10.60 0.42 -8.08
N GLY A 213 -9.64 0.62 -8.98
CA GLY A 213 -9.90 0.73 -10.41
C GLY A 213 -10.79 1.90 -10.85
N PHE A 214 -10.90 2.97 -10.07
CA PHE A 214 -11.71 4.13 -10.46
C PHE A 214 -11.03 4.90 -11.62
N PRO A 215 -11.77 5.37 -12.67
CA PRO A 215 -11.19 6.08 -13.80
C PRO A 215 -10.44 7.36 -13.37
N THR A 216 -9.14 7.42 -13.68
CA THR A 216 -8.24 8.49 -13.18
C THR A 216 -8.63 9.86 -13.71
N GLY A 217 -8.89 9.98 -15.01
CA GLY A 217 -9.30 11.25 -15.61
C GLY A 217 -10.63 11.78 -15.07
N GLN A 218 -11.58 10.89 -14.71
CA GLN A 218 -12.85 11.30 -14.07
C GLN A 218 -12.60 11.80 -12.64
N LYS A 219 -11.72 11.14 -11.88
CA LYS A 219 -11.34 11.59 -10.52
C LYS A 219 -10.72 12.99 -10.56
N TRP A 220 -9.80 13.23 -11.47
CA TRP A 220 -9.13 14.52 -11.62
C TRP A 220 -10.11 15.64 -12.01
N ASP A 221 -11.02 15.36 -12.94
CA ASP A 221 -12.07 16.30 -13.34
C ASP A 221 -13.01 16.66 -12.17
N LEU A 222 -13.44 15.65 -11.39
CA LEU A 222 -14.26 15.85 -10.21
C LEU A 222 -13.56 16.80 -9.21
N VAL A 223 -12.32 16.48 -8.82
CA VAL A 223 -11.57 17.29 -7.84
C VAL A 223 -11.35 18.72 -8.36
N ARG A 224 -11.02 18.86 -9.65
CA ARG A 224 -10.81 20.17 -10.28
C ARG A 224 -12.04 21.05 -10.19
N ARG A 225 -13.22 20.49 -10.50
CA ARG A 225 -14.50 21.22 -10.52
C ARG A 225 -15.10 21.45 -9.15
N THR A 226 -14.70 20.69 -8.14
CA THR A 226 -15.20 20.86 -6.79
C THR A 226 -14.68 22.17 -6.21
N GLU A 227 -15.58 23.01 -5.70
CA GLU A 227 -15.28 24.30 -5.05
C GLU A 227 -14.20 25.11 -5.81
N PRO A 228 -14.48 25.68 -6.98
CA PRO A 228 -13.52 26.46 -7.74
C PRO A 228 -12.91 27.60 -6.89
N GLY A 229 -11.58 27.74 -6.93
CA GLY A 229 -10.85 28.76 -6.15
C GLY A 229 -10.64 28.42 -4.66
N SER A 230 -11.12 27.25 -4.19
CA SER A 230 -10.80 26.78 -2.83
C SER A 230 -9.40 26.18 -2.76
N VAL A 231 -8.87 26.10 -1.53
CA VAL A 231 -7.65 25.32 -1.24
C VAL A 231 -7.92 23.86 -1.54
N LYS A 232 -6.99 23.22 -2.26
CA LYS A 232 -7.01 21.80 -2.58
C LYS A 232 -5.68 21.16 -2.25
N TYR A 233 -5.70 19.84 -2.04
CA TYR A 233 -4.51 19.04 -1.77
C TYR A 233 -4.39 17.90 -2.77
N ALA A 234 -3.16 17.39 -2.91
CA ALA A 234 -2.90 16.15 -3.64
C ALA A 234 -2.06 15.21 -2.77
N VAL A 235 -2.38 13.91 -2.82
CA VAL A 235 -1.66 12.89 -2.04
C VAL A 235 -1.36 11.70 -2.93
N CYS A 236 -0.08 11.34 -2.99
CA CYS A 236 0.37 10.04 -3.46
C CYS A 236 0.21 9.04 -2.31
N ASN A 237 -0.67 8.06 -2.47
CA ASN A 237 -0.79 6.96 -1.53
C ASN A 237 0.29 5.91 -1.85
N ALA A 238 1.37 5.93 -1.07
CA ALA A 238 2.48 4.99 -1.11
C ALA A 238 2.50 4.06 0.12
N ASP A 239 1.35 3.86 0.77
CA ASP A 239 1.17 2.85 1.81
C ASP A 239 0.83 1.50 1.18
N GLU A 240 1.86 0.82 0.69
CA GLU A 240 1.78 -0.49 0.07
C GLU A 240 1.98 -1.58 1.12
N SER A 241 0.94 -1.86 1.89
CA SER A 241 1.02 -2.74 3.07
C SER A 241 0.31 -4.09 2.88
N GLU A 242 -0.23 -4.38 1.70
CA GLU A 242 -0.94 -5.62 1.41
C GLU A 242 0.01 -6.79 1.17
N PRO A 243 -0.14 -7.94 1.86
CA PRO A 243 0.70 -9.12 1.64
C PRO A 243 0.69 -9.57 0.18
N GLY A 244 1.89 -9.81 -0.35
CA GLY A 244 2.11 -10.14 -1.75
C GLY A 244 2.41 -8.94 -2.64
N THR A 245 2.13 -7.70 -2.19
CA THR A 245 2.32 -6.47 -2.98
C THR A 245 3.64 -5.79 -2.62
N PHE A 246 4.47 -5.50 -3.63
CA PHE A 246 5.76 -4.77 -3.49
C PHE A 246 6.19 -4.06 -4.77
N LYS A 247 5.23 -3.79 -5.68
CA LYS A 247 5.49 -3.12 -6.96
C LYS A 247 5.73 -1.62 -6.79
N ASP A 248 4.97 -0.96 -5.90
CA ASP A 248 5.10 0.48 -5.65
C ASP A 248 6.46 0.80 -5.04
N ARG A 249 6.95 -0.07 -4.15
CA ARG A 249 8.32 -0.03 -3.65
C ARG A 249 9.34 0.01 -4.78
N GLN A 250 9.20 -0.88 -5.76
CA GLN A 250 10.12 -0.97 -6.89
C GLN A 250 10.04 0.26 -7.82
N ILE A 251 8.82 0.79 -8.03
CA ILE A 251 8.62 2.03 -8.79
C ILE A 251 9.27 3.21 -8.07
N LEU A 252 9.07 3.35 -6.76
CA LEU A 252 9.68 4.41 -5.96
C LEU A 252 11.21 4.37 -5.98
N ALA A 253 11.79 3.17 -5.95
CA ALA A 253 13.24 2.97 -5.99
C ALA A 253 13.87 3.30 -7.35
N THR A 254 13.15 3.06 -8.46
CA THR A 254 13.70 3.10 -9.82
C THR A 254 13.17 4.23 -10.69
N GLN A 255 11.95 4.70 -10.44
CA GLN A 255 11.26 5.75 -11.21
C GLN A 255 10.64 6.84 -10.31
N PRO A 256 11.34 7.34 -9.26
CA PRO A 256 10.79 8.36 -8.36
C PRO A 256 10.39 9.62 -9.12
N HIS A 257 11.10 9.96 -10.20
CA HIS A 257 10.82 11.10 -11.06
C HIS A 257 9.45 11.01 -11.75
N LEU A 258 9.00 9.83 -12.21
CA LEU A 258 7.69 9.67 -12.83
C LEU A 258 6.57 9.84 -11.80
N VAL A 259 6.74 9.28 -10.59
CA VAL A 259 5.78 9.42 -9.49
C VAL A 259 5.62 10.89 -9.11
N LEU A 260 6.75 11.59 -8.94
CA LEU A 260 6.76 13.02 -8.59
C LEU A 260 6.20 13.88 -9.72
N GLU A 261 6.56 13.60 -10.97
CA GLU A 261 6.01 14.34 -12.12
C GLU A 261 4.49 14.15 -12.21
N GLY A 262 3.98 12.91 -12.07
CA GLY A 262 2.55 12.64 -12.08
C GLY A 262 1.81 13.34 -10.93
N LEU A 263 2.38 13.38 -9.73
CA LEU A 263 1.82 14.11 -8.60
C LEU A 263 1.76 15.61 -8.87
N LEU A 264 2.87 16.20 -9.35
CA LEU A 264 2.98 17.62 -9.65
C LEU A 264 2.05 18.06 -10.80
N ILE A 265 1.92 17.23 -11.86
CA ILE A 265 0.93 17.44 -12.92
C ILE A 265 -0.48 17.41 -12.33
N GLY A 266 -0.78 16.43 -11.46
CA GLY A 266 -2.07 16.32 -10.80
C GLY A 266 -2.38 17.54 -9.94
N MET A 267 -1.42 18.01 -9.13
CA MET A 267 -1.54 19.25 -8.36
C MET A 267 -1.86 20.44 -9.26
N ALA A 268 -1.05 20.64 -10.30
CA ALA A 268 -1.22 21.74 -11.22
C ALA A 268 -2.57 21.68 -11.98
N ALA A 269 -3.02 20.48 -12.38
CA ALA A 269 -4.27 20.29 -13.10
C ALA A 269 -5.51 20.53 -12.24
N VAL A 270 -5.51 20.14 -10.96
CA VAL A 270 -6.66 20.33 -10.06
C VAL A 270 -6.63 21.68 -9.32
N GLY A 271 -5.51 22.41 -9.35
CA GLY A 271 -5.31 23.67 -8.65
C GLY A 271 -4.88 23.50 -7.19
N ALA A 272 -4.16 22.43 -6.87
CA ALA A 272 -3.53 22.22 -5.56
C ALA A 272 -2.13 22.88 -5.55
N GLU A 273 -1.78 23.50 -4.43
CA GLU A 273 -0.46 24.10 -4.20
C GLU A 273 0.43 23.21 -3.33
N GLU A 274 -0.16 22.32 -2.55
CA GLU A 274 0.51 21.42 -1.62
C GLU A 274 0.21 19.96 -1.96
N GLY A 275 1.26 19.16 -2.05
CA GLY A 275 1.20 17.72 -2.31
C GLY A 275 2.02 16.92 -1.31
N TRP A 276 1.62 15.69 -1.09
CA TRP A 276 2.26 14.79 -0.14
C TRP A 276 2.47 13.42 -0.74
N ILE A 277 3.60 12.77 -0.40
CA ILE A 277 3.78 11.34 -0.60
C ILE A 277 3.63 10.70 0.78
N PHE A 278 2.52 9.96 0.97
CA PHE A 278 2.26 9.23 2.20
C PHE A 278 2.87 7.82 2.05
N ILE A 279 4.00 7.59 2.71
CA ILE A 279 4.80 6.36 2.58
C ILE A 279 4.88 5.61 3.91
N ARG A 280 4.86 4.29 3.86
CA ARG A 280 5.04 3.43 5.03
C ARG A 280 6.49 3.50 5.55
N HIS A 281 6.67 3.43 6.89
CA HIS A 281 8.01 3.52 7.51
C HIS A 281 8.95 2.38 7.11
N GLU A 282 8.43 1.19 6.77
CA GLU A 282 9.23 0.04 6.35
C GLU A 282 9.91 0.25 4.98
N TYR A 283 9.56 1.32 4.28
CA TYR A 283 10.16 1.72 3.00
C TYR A 283 11.18 2.86 3.17
N ALA A 284 11.95 2.85 4.28
CA ALA A 284 12.97 3.85 4.55
C ALA A 284 14.01 4.02 3.41
N PRO A 285 14.49 2.95 2.73
CA PRO A 285 15.36 3.11 1.57
C PRO A 285 14.71 3.88 0.42
N GLU A 286 13.44 3.61 0.15
CA GLU A 286 12.66 4.24 -0.92
C GLU A 286 12.28 5.69 -0.55
N GLU A 287 12.00 5.95 0.73
CA GLU A 287 11.81 7.32 1.26
C GLU A 287 13.04 8.19 1.01
N HIS A 288 14.23 7.64 1.26
CA HIS A 288 15.48 8.37 1.03
C HIS A 288 15.67 8.77 -0.44
N VAL A 289 15.35 7.87 -1.38
CA VAL A 289 15.38 8.14 -2.82
C VAL A 289 14.41 9.28 -3.18
N LEU A 290 13.17 9.22 -2.66
CA LEU A 290 12.18 10.27 -2.89
C LEU A 290 12.62 11.63 -2.35
N ARG A 291 13.16 11.68 -1.14
CA ARG A 291 13.66 12.95 -0.56
C ARG A 291 14.80 13.52 -1.36
N ALA A 292 15.73 12.68 -1.83
CA ALA A 292 16.83 13.13 -2.68
C ALA A 292 16.32 13.75 -4.00
N GLU A 293 15.33 13.12 -4.66
CA GLU A 293 14.74 13.65 -5.88
C GLU A 293 13.98 14.96 -5.60
N ILE A 294 13.22 15.06 -4.51
CA ILE A 294 12.52 16.29 -4.10
C ILE A 294 13.52 17.44 -3.85
N GLU A 295 14.64 17.19 -3.18
CA GLU A 295 15.65 18.22 -2.97
C GLU A 295 16.32 18.65 -4.30
N ALA A 296 16.53 17.72 -5.23
CA ALA A 296 17.02 18.04 -6.56
C ALA A 296 16.01 18.91 -7.34
N LEU A 297 14.70 18.63 -7.22
CA LEU A 297 13.65 19.48 -7.80
C LEU A 297 13.62 20.88 -7.20
N ARG A 298 13.79 21.00 -5.89
CA ARG A 298 13.89 22.32 -5.21
C ARG A 298 15.11 23.11 -5.68
N ALA A 299 16.26 22.45 -5.74
CA ALA A 299 17.50 23.06 -6.20
C ALA A 299 17.41 23.53 -7.66
N ALA A 300 16.69 22.82 -8.51
CA ALA A 300 16.47 23.16 -9.91
C ALA A 300 15.32 24.15 -10.13
N GLY A 301 14.61 24.58 -9.08
CA GLY A 301 13.46 25.49 -9.19
C GLY A 301 12.24 24.89 -9.89
N VAL A 302 12.14 23.55 -9.95
CA VAL A 302 10.98 22.85 -10.53
C VAL A 302 9.78 22.91 -9.58
N VAL A 303 10.05 22.89 -8.27
CA VAL A 303 9.06 23.06 -7.21
C VAL A 303 9.43 24.23 -6.30
N GLY A 304 8.49 24.75 -5.56
CA GLY A 304 8.65 25.87 -4.63
C GLY A 304 7.60 26.95 -4.85
N ALA A 305 7.88 28.15 -4.34
CA ALA A 305 6.96 29.30 -4.40
C ALA A 305 6.70 29.80 -5.83
N ASP A 306 7.63 29.56 -6.75
CA ASP A 306 7.58 29.94 -8.17
C ASP A 306 8.05 28.75 -9.01
N ALA A 307 7.22 27.71 -9.10
CA ALA A 307 7.57 26.49 -9.81
C ALA A 307 7.86 26.74 -11.30
N CYS A 308 9.05 26.38 -11.76
CA CYS A 308 9.53 26.59 -13.12
C CYS A 308 9.44 28.06 -13.59
N GLY A 309 9.42 29.06 -12.72
CA GLY A 309 9.23 30.47 -13.10
C GLY A 309 7.82 30.82 -13.61
N SER A 310 6.83 30.03 -13.27
CA SER A 310 5.45 30.16 -13.76
C SER A 310 4.56 31.10 -12.93
N GLY A 311 5.07 31.61 -11.81
CA GLY A 311 4.27 32.34 -10.82
C GLY A 311 3.36 31.45 -9.98
N ARG A 312 3.37 30.11 -10.15
CA ARG A 312 2.57 29.14 -9.41
C ARG A 312 3.40 28.50 -8.30
N ARG A 313 2.78 28.37 -7.13
CA ARG A 313 3.35 27.63 -6.02
C ARG A 313 3.03 26.13 -6.17
N LEU A 314 4.06 25.29 -6.11
CA LEU A 314 3.93 23.85 -6.01
C LEU A 314 4.93 23.34 -4.96
N GLU A 315 4.41 22.89 -3.81
CA GLU A 315 5.23 22.33 -2.74
C GLU A 315 4.90 20.85 -2.55
N VAL A 316 5.92 20.03 -2.46
CA VAL A 316 5.78 18.59 -2.21
C VAL A 316 6.70 18.14 -1.10
N ASP A 317 6.20 17.24 -0.23
CA ASP A 317 6.98 16.64 0.83
C ASP A 317 6.52 15.20 1.12
N VAL A 318 7.28 14.48 1.95
CA VAL A 318 7.02 13.10 2.34
C VAL A 318 6.42 13.06 3.74
N PHE A 319 5.30 12.36 3.88
CA PHE A 319 4.70 12.04 5.17
C PHE A 319 4.94 10.54 5.47
N VAL A 320 5.74 10.26 6.49
CA VAL A 320 6.02 8.89 6.91
C VAL A 320 4.90 8.37 7.80
N SER A 321 4.28 7.28 7.35
CA SER A 321 3.21 6.58 8.06
C SER A 321 3.78 5.85 9.29
N PRO A 322 3.10 5.91 10.45
CA PRO A 322 3.49 5.17 11.63
C PRO A 322 3.04 3.70 11.60
N GLY A 323 2.77 3.15 10.41
CA GLY A 323 2.43 1.75 10.17
C GLY A 323 0.96 1.39 10.35
N GLY A 324 0.60 0.26 9.71
CA GLY A 324 -0.73 -0.34 9.70
C GLY A 324 -1.36 -0.35 8.31
N TYR A 325 -1.77 -1.54 7.83
CA TYR A 325 -2.39 -1.75 6.52
C TYR A 325 -3.61 -0.86 6.26
N ILE A 326 -4.37 -0.57 7.33
CA ILE A 326 -5.58 0.27 7.20
C ILE A 326 -5.28 1.66 6.63
N LEU A 327 -4.04 2.16 6.75
CA LEU A 327 -3.63 3.48 6.26
C LEU A 327 -3.53 3.53 4.74
N GLY A 328 -3.54 2.39 4.04
CA GLY A 328 -3.74 2.31 2.59
C GLY A 328 -5.18 2.70 2.16
N GLU A 329 -6.16 2.67 3.08
CA GLU A 329 -7.51 3.19 2.81
C GLU A 329 -7.47 4.72 2.82
N GLU A 330 -7.95 5.34 1.72
CA GLU A 330 -7.77 6.77 1.43
C GLU A 330 -8.24 7.71 2.56
N THR A 331 -9.28 7.35 3.32
CA THR A 331 -9.79 8.20 4.40
C THR A 331 -9.10 7.93 5.75
N ALA A 332 -8.64 6.72 6.00
CA ALA A 332 -7.79 6.39 7.14
C ALA A 332 -6.41 7.09 7.03
N LEU A 333 -5.85 7.13 5.82
CA LEU A 333 -4.67 7.91 5.49
C LEU A 333 -4.86 9.39 5.85
N LEU A 334 -5.99 9.98 5.45
CA LEU A 334 -6.29 11.38 5.77
C LEU A 334 -6.44 11.62 7.28
N GLU A 335 -7.10 10.71 8.01
CA GLU A 335 -7.19 10.80 9.47
C GLU A 335 -5.79 10.78 10.12
N CYS A 336 -4.89 9.90 9.64
CA CYS A 336 -3.51 9.86 10.09
C CYS A 336 -2.78 11.19 9.82
N MET A 337 -2.88 11.72 8.60
CA MET A 337 -2.26 13.01 8.26
C MET A 337 -2.81 14.17 9.10
N GLU A 338 -4.07 14.10 9.52
CA GLU A 338 -4.70 15.08 10.42
C GLU A 338 -4.35 14.85 11.90
N GLY A 339 -3.54 13.84 12.23
CA GLY A 339 -3.11 13.54 13.60
C GLY A 339 -4.17 12.82 14.43
N HIS A 340 -5.02 12.03 13.78
CA HIS A 340 -6.02 11.17 14.40
C HIS A 340 -5.62 9.70 14.28
N ARG A 341 -6.36 8.81 14.95
CA ARG A 341 -6.30 7.37 14.67
C ARG A 341 -6.72 7.13 13.22
N GLY A 342 -6.00 6.27 12.51
CA GLY A 342 -6.26 5.91 11.11
C GLY A 342 -7.53 5.08 10.93
N GLU A 343 -8.66 5.64 11.31
CA GLU A 343 -9.98 5.01 11.24
C GLU A 343 -10.74 5.54 10.01
N PRO A 344 -11.16 4.67 9.06
CA PRO A 344 -11.89 5.10 7.88
C PRO A 344 -13.11 5.98 8.18
N ARG A 345 -13.34 6.98 7.32
CA ARG A 345 -14.54 7.83 7.34
C ARG A 345 -15.71 7.11 6.69
N ASN A 346 -16.94 7.47 7.08
CA ASN A 346 -18.11 7.07 6.31
C ASN A 346 -18.12 7.81 4.97
N LYS A 347 -18.41 7.12 3.88
CA LYS A 347 -18.58 7.66 2.54
C LYS A 347 -20.04 7.50 2.09
N PRO A 348 -20.69 8.51 1.45
CA PRO A 348 -20.21 9.87 1.16
C PRO A 348 -20.07 10.75 2.42
N PRO A 349 -19.30 11.87 2.39
CA PRO A 349 -18.58 12.43 1.24
C PRO A 349 -17.26 11.70 0.94
N PHE A 350 -16.84 11.74 -0.32
CA PHE A 350 -15.57 11.19 -0.78
C PHE A 350 -14.44 12.25 -0.69
N PRO A 351 -13.15 11.86 -0.62
CA PRO A 351 -12.02 12.78 -0.50
C PRO A 351 -11.94 13.85 -1.60
N GLY A 352 -12.41 13.54 -2.81
CA GLY A 352 -12.47 14.51 -3.91
C GLY A 352 -13.36 15.72 -3.64
N THR A 353 -14.28 15.60 -2.66
CA THR A 353 -15.13 16.70 -2.21
C THR A 353 -14.80 17.14 -0.77
N TYR A 354 -14.43 16.21 0.09
CA TYR A 354 -14.17 16.45 1.51
C TYR A 354 -13.01 15.56 2.00
N GLY A 355 -11.80 15.97 1.71
CA GLY A 355 -10.56 15.23 1.98
C GLY A 355 -9.76 15.80 3.15
N LEU A 356 -8.46 16.09 2.90
CA LEU A 356 -7.52 16.60 3.90
C LEU A 356 -8.00 17.96 4.44
N HIS A 357 -8.09 18.06 5.75
CA HIS A 357 -8.62 19.23 6.45
C HIS A 357 -9.99 19.71 5.94
N GLY A 358 -10.82 18.76 5.48
CA GLY A 358 -12.14 19.04 4.93
C GLY A 358 -12.12 19.69 3.54
N ARG A 359 -10.98 19.70 2.84
CA ARG A 359 -10.82 20.31 1.52
C ARG A 359 -10.78 19.23 0.42
N PRO A 360 -11.18 19.58 -0.81
CA PRO A 360 -11.07 18.66 -1.94
C PRO A 360 -9.65 18.15 -2.08
N THR A 361 -9.47 16.82 -2.12
CA THR A 361 -8.16 16.19 -2.14
C THR A 361 -8.09 15.14 -3.24
N LEU A 362 -7.10 15.28 -4.13
CA LEU A 362 -6.77 14.29 -5.12
C LEU A 362 -5.87 13.20 -4.49
N ILE A 363 -6.33 11.94 -4.49
CA ILE A 363 -5.54 10.82 -3.99
C ILE A 363 -5.36 9.79 -5.10
N ASN A 364 -4.10 9.46 -5.42
CA ASN A 364 -3.74 8.40 -6.38
C ASN A 364 -2.62 7.52 -5.81
N SER A 365 -2.55 6.25 -6.24
CA SER A 365 -1.43 5.37 -5.90
C SER A 365 -0.18 5.69 -6.72
N VAL A 366 0.95 5.16 -6.27
CA VAL A 366 2.28 5.34 -6.89
C VAL A 366 2.26 4.99 -8.38
N GLU A 367 1.83 3.77 -8.73
CA GLU A 367 1.77 3.30 -10.11
C GLU A 367 0.89 4.19 -10.99
N THR A 368 -0.30 4.57 -10.50
CA THR A 368 -1.20 5.48 -11.24
C THR A 368 -0.53 6.80 -11.58
N LEU A 369 0.21 7.39 -10.63
CA LEU A 369 0.92 8.65 -10.87
C LEU A 369 2.10 8.46 -11.82
N ALA A 370 2.84 7.36 -11.71
CA ALA A 370 3.95 7.07 -12.61
C ALA A 370 3.51 6.91 -14.07
N ASP A 371 2.30 6.39 -14.32
CA ASP A 371 1.76 6.22 -15.67
C ASP A 371 1.31 7.55 -16.32
N VAL A 372 0.94 8.56 -15.53
CA VAL A 372 0.44 9.85 -16.05
C VAL A 372 1.42 10.54 -17.00
N PRO A 373 2.68 10.81 -16.65
CA PRO A 373 3.61 11.47 -17.60
C PRO A 373 3.88 10.61 -18.83
N VAL A 374 3.87 9.29 -18.71
CA VAL A 374 4.04 8.36 -19.84
C VAL A 374 2.92 8.52 -20.86
N ILE A 375 1.66 8.51 -20.39
CA ILE A 375 0.46 8.69 -21.22
C ILE A 375 0.46 10.06 -21.89
N LEU A 376 0.80 11.10 -21.14
CA LEU A 376 0.76 12.47 -21.66
C LEU A 376 1.86 12.74 -22.69
N GLN A 377 3.01 12.07 -22.59
CA GLN A 377 4.10 12.18 -23.58
C GLN A 377 3.84 11.34 -24.83
N ARG A 378 3.34 10.12 -24.67
CA ARG A 378 3.18 9.16 -25.78
C ARG A 378 1.78 9.17 -26.39
N GLY A 379 0.80 9.72 -25.70
CA GLY A 379 -0.59 9.84 -26.14
C GLY A 379 -1.51 8.71 -25.65
N ALA A 380 -2.80 9.02 -25.54
CA ALA A 380 -3.83 8.10 -25.06
C ALA A 380 -3.95 6.83 -25.90
N GLN A 381 -3.90 6.97 -27.24
CA GLN A 381 -4.00 5.82 -28.15
C GLN A 381 -2.79 4.89 -28.01
N TRP A 382 -1.58 5.46 -27.93
CA TRP A 382 -0.39 4.64 -27.70
C TRP A 382 -0.51 3.81 -26.40
N TRP A 383 -1.03 4.43 -25.33
CA TRP A 383 -1.26 3.72 -24.09
C TRP A 383 -2.30 2.60 -24.22
N ALA A 384 -3.42 2.88 -24.90
CA ALA A 384 -4.46 1.88 -25.14
C ALA A 384 -3.92 0.65 -25.90
N ASP A 385 -3.04 0.89 -26.87
CA ASP A 385 -2.43 -0.16 -27.71
C ASP A 385 -1.43 -1.06 -26.94
N GLN A 386 -1.05 -0.71 -25.70
CA GLN A 386 -0.14 -1.53 -24.90
C GLN A 386 -0.84 -2.68 -24.17
N GLY A 387 -2.16 -2.70 -24.10
CA GLY A 387 -2.92 -3.77 -23.46
C GLY A 387 -3.00 -5.04 -24.28
N ALA A 388 -3.40 -6.15 -23.65
CA ALA A 388 -3.68 -7.42 -24.29
C ALA A 388 -5.19 -7.66 -24.40
N GLY A 389 -5.65 -8.12 -25.57
CA GLY A 389 -7.09 -8.35 -25.83
C GLY A 389 -7.89 -7.03 -25.83
N GLU A 390 -8.89 -6.92 -24.98
CA GLU A 390 -9.72 -5.72 -24.80
C GLU A 390 -9.20 -4.80 -23.69
N SER A 391 -8.13 -5.19 -22.99
CA SER A 391 -7.53 -4.42 -21.90
C SER A 391 -6.63 -3.31 -22.45
N VAL A 392 -6.43 -2.24 -21.67
CA VAL A 392 -5.62 -1.08 -22.07
C VAL A 392 -4.45 -0.86 -21.13
N GLY A 393 -3.32 -0.47 -21.68
CA GLY A 393 -2.14 -0.06 -20.93
C GLY A 393 -1.32 -1.20 -20.37
N TRP A 394 -0.36 -0.83 -19.57
CA TRP A 394 0.51 -1.74 -18.82
C TRP A 394 0.11 -1.84 -17.36
N LYS A 395 0.61 -2.88 -16.72
CA LYS A 395 0.47 -3.11 -15.27
C LYS A 395 1.74 -3.69 -14.69
N PHE A 396 2.15 -3.15 -13.56
CA PHE A 396 3.16 -3.77 -12.71
C PHE A 396 2.53 -4.87 -11.86
N PHE A 397 3.04 -6.09 -11.99
CA PHE A 397 2.65 -7.22 -11.15
C PHE A 397 3.78 -7.62 -10.22
N ALA A 398 3.50 -7.66 -8.93
CA ALA A 398 4.36 -8.28 -7.93
C ALA A 398 4.06 -9.79 -7.91
N VAL A 399 5.02 -10.63 -8.24
CA VAL A 399 4.86 -12.09 -8.28
C VAL A 399 5.68 -12.72 -7.16
N SER A 400 5.05 -13.56 -6.32
CA SER A 400 5.68 -14.20 -5.17
C SER A 400 5.04 -15.54 -4.80
N GLY A 401 5.38 -16.11 -3.65
CA GLY A 401 4.98 -17.44 -3.24
C GLY A 401 5.90 -18.51 -3.82
N HIS A 402 5.36 -19.62 -4.29
CA HIS A 402 6.11 -20.75 -4.82
C HIS A 402 6.48 -20.55 -6.30
N VAL A 403 7.25 -19.50 -6.62
CA VAL A 403 7.79 -19.25 -7.96
C VAL A 403 9.33 -19.22 -7.93
N GLU A 404 9.96 -19.55 -9.07
CA GLU A 404 11.43 -19.59 -9.17
C GLU A 404 12.06 -18.21 -9.08
N ARG A 405 11.42 -17.19 -9.63
CA ARG A 405 11.92 -15.81 -9.67
C ARG A 405 10.88 -14.84 -9.16
N PRO A 406 10.72 -14.71 -7.82
CA PRO A 406 9.87 -13.65 -7.25
C PRO A 406 10.42 -12.28 -7.63
N ASP A 407 9.61 -11.43 -8.28
CA ASP A 407 10.02 -10.09 -8.72
C ASP A 407 8.79 -9.28 -9.14
N VAL A 408 9.03 -8.05 -9.58
CA VAL A 408 8.02 -7.18 -10.22
C VAL A 408 8.17 -7.29 -11.74
N TYR A 409 7.05 -7.48 -12.42
CA TYR A 409 6.95 -7.62 -13.87
C TYR A 409 6.05 -6.54 -14.44
N LEU A 410 6.57 -5.74 -15.38
CA LEU A 410 5.77 -4.81 -16.18
C LEU A 410 5.33 -5.53 -17.45
N VAL A 411 4.03 -5.71 -17.59
CA VAL A 411 3.42 -6.45 -18.72
C VAL A 411 2.15 -5.74 -19.20
N PRO A 412 1.67 -6.05 -20.43
CA PRO A 412 0.36 -5.61 -20.88
C PRO A 412 -0.75 -5.97 -19.88
N MET A 413 -1.64 -5.03 -19.59
CA MET A 413 -2.88 -5.34 -18.88
C MET A 413 -3.65 -6.42 -19.67
N GLY A 414 -4.20 -7.43 -19.00
CA GLY A 414 -4.81 -8.58 -19.66
C GLY A 414 -3.87 -9.76 -19.91
N THR A 415 -2.58 -9.65 -19.54
CA THR A 415 -1.68 -10.81 -19.45
C THR A 415 -2.28 -11.89 -18.54
N THR A 416 -2.25 -13.16 -18.95
CA THR A 416 -2.88 -14.24 -18.17
C THR A 416 -2.04 -14.64 -16.96
N VAL A 417 -2.70 -15.24 -15.96
CA VAL A 417 -2.03 -15.82 -14.78
C VAL A 417 -0.93 -16.78 -15.21
N ARG A 418 -1.20 -17.68 -16.16
CA ARG A 418 -0.22 -18.64 -16.70
C ARG A 418 1.01 -17.96 -17.29
N GLN A 419 0.81 -16.90 -18.07
CA GLN A 419 1.91 -16.14 -18.68
C GLN A 419 2.80 -15.47 -17.61
N LEU A 420 2.20 -14.88 -16.57
CA LEU A 420 2.96 -14.29 -15.46
C LEU A 420 3.77 -15.35 -14.68
N ILE A 421 3.16 -16.51 -14.39
CA ILE A 421 3.89 -17.62 -13.75
C ILE A 421 5.07 -18.06 -14.62
N ALA A 422 4.87 -18.17 -15.93
CA ALA A 422 5.95 -18.53 -16.87
C ALA A 422 7.07 -17.48 -16.89
N LEU A 423 6.74 -16.18 -16.89
CA LEU A 423 7.72 -15.08 -16.78
C LEU A 423 8.50 -15.17 -15.46
N ALA A 424 7.86 -15.60 -14.37
CA ALA A 424 8.50 -15.83 -13.07
C ALA A 424 9.30 -17.15 -13.00
N GLY A 425 9.50 -17.84 -14.12
CA GLY A 425 10.29 -19.07 -14.20
C GLY A 425 9.54 -20.35 -13.88
N GLY A 426 8.22 -20.26 -13.71
CA GLY A 426 7.39 -21.38 -13.29
C GLY A 426 7.30 -21.55 -11.78
N VAL A 427 6.65 -22.64 -11.35
CA VAL A 427 6.54 -23.00 -9.94
C VAL A 427 7.84 -23.64 -9.46
N THR A 428 8.26 -23.31 -8.25
CA THR A 428 9.49 -23.81 -7.63
C THR A 428 9.60 -25.34 -7.72
N GLY A 429 10.76 -25.81 -8.17
CA GLY A 429 11.04 -27.25 -8.34
C GLY A 429 10.22 -27.93 -9.44
N GLY A 430 9.58 -27.17 -10.34
CA GLY A 430 8.75 -27.70 -11.41
C GLY A 430 7.43 -28.32 -10.95
N ALA A 431 6.98 -28.01 -9.73
CA ALA A 431 5.71 -28.50 -9.22
C ALA A 431 4.52 -27.93 -10.02
N ALA A 432 3.36 -28.59 -9.95
CA ALA A 432 2.12 -28.04 -10.49
C ALA A 432 1.58 -26.89 -9.62
N VAL A 433 0.73 -26.05 -10.22
CA VAL A 433 0.02 -24.99 -9.48
C VAL A 433 -1.13 -25.63 -8.71
N GLY A 434 -1.20 -25.39 -7.41
CA GLY A 434 -2.33 -25.78 -6.55
C GLY A 434 -3.41 -24.71 -6.49
N ALA A 435 -3.02 -23.46 -6.28
CA ALA A 435 -3.91 -22.30 -6.29
C ALA A 435 -3.12 -21.02 -6.57
N VAL A 436 -3.83 -19.94 -6.88
CA VAL A 436 -3.24 -18.60 -7.06
C VAL A 436 -4.12 -17.56 -6.39
N GLN A 437 -3.50 -16.59 -5.74
CA GLN A 437 -4.15 -15.37 -5.27
C GLN A 437 -3.72 -14.21 -6.19
N PRO A 438 -4.58 -13.76 -7.14
CA PRO A 438 -4.13 -12.94 -8.27
C PRO A 438 -4.08 -11.44 -8.01
N GLY A 439 -4.62 -10.96 -6.89
CA GLY A 439 -4.72 -9.53 -6.59
C GLY A 439 -4.25 -9.12 -5.19
N GLY A 440 -3.40 -9.95 -4.55
CA GLY A 440 -2.96 -9.76 -3.16
C GLY A 440 -3.93 -10.37 -2.14
N ALA A 441 -3.65 -10.17 -0.86
CA ALA A 441 -4.38 -10.80 0.25
C ALA A 441 -5.90 -10.53 0.22
N SER A 442 -6.37 -9.43 -0.36
CA SER A 442 -7.79 -9.10 -0.50
C SER A 442 -8.51 -9.86 -1.62
N SER A 443 -7.78 -10.53 -2.53
CA SER A 443 -8.39 -11.27 -3.63
C SER A 443 -8.71 -12.71 -3.26
N ASN A 444 -9.75 -13.27 -3.89
CA ASN A 444 -10.10 -14.67 -3.74
C ASN A 444 -9.09 -15.57 -4.44
N PHE A 445 -8.82 -16.75 -3.87
CA PHE A 445 -8.03 -17.78 -4.53
C PHE A 445 -8.76 -18.33 -5.75
N ILE A 446 -7.99 -18.61 -6.81
CA ILE A 446 -8.44 -19.31 -8.02
C ILE A 446 -7.70 -20.64 -8.17
N GLY A 447 -8.34 -21.61 -8.82
CA GLY A 447 -7.79 -22.94 -9.07
C GLY A 447 -6.95 -23.04 -10.34
N PRO A 448 -6.33 -24.22 -10.57
CA PRO A 448 -5.53 -24.49 -11.77
C PRO A 448 -6.32 -24.42 -13.09
N ASP A 449 -7.63 -24.58 -13.04
CA ASP A 449 -8.55 -24.45 -14.17
C ASP A 449 -8.75 -23.02 -14.66
N GLN A 450 -8.36 -22.02 -13.84
CA GLN A 450 -8.49 -20.60 -14.14
C GLN A 450 -7.15 -19.91 -14.50
N LEU A 451 -6.09 -20.66 -14.80
CA LEU A 451 -4.78 -20.07 -15.10
C LEU A 451 -4.74 -19.24 -16.39
N ASP A 452 -5.67 -19.46 -17.31
CA ASP A 452 -5.78 -18.68 -18.54
C ASP A 452 -6.65 -17.42 -18.39
N LEU A 453 -7.04 -17.09 -17.14
CA LEU A 453 -7.74 -15.86 -16.80
C LEU A 453 -6.87 -14.63 -17.15
N PRO A 454 -7.37 -13.73 -18.03
CA PRO A 454 -6.74 -12.42 -18.25
C PRO A 454 -6.82 -11.57 -16.99
N LEU A 455 -5.70 -10.98 -16.61
CA LEU A 455 -5.61 -10.14 -15.42
C LEU A 455 -5.93 -8.68 -15.79
N ASP A 456 -7.21 -8.36 -15.72
CA ASP A 456 -7.76 -7.01 -15.79
C ASP A 456 -8.86 -6.81 -14.75
N PHE A 457 -9.32 -5.56 -14.59
CA PHE A 457 -10.28 -5.22 -13.54
C PHE A 457 -11.64 -5.92 -13.71
N ASP A 458 -12.14 -6.01 -14.92
CA ASP A 458 -13.51 -6.45 -15.18
C ASP A 458 -13.59 -7.98 -15.32
N THR A 459 -12.59 -8.59 -15.96
CA THR A 459 -12.52 -10.04 -16.14
C THR A 459 -12.26 -10.74 -14.82
N ALA A 460 -11.36 -10.22 -13.97
CA ALA A 460 -11.11 -10.79 -12.65
C ALA A 460 -12.37 -10.79 -11.76
N VAL A 461 -13.16 -9.69 -11.77
CA VAL A 461 -14.42 -9.62 -11.02
C VAL A 461 -15.43 -10.62 -11.55
N LYS A 462 -15.59 -10.79 -12.87
CA LYS A 462 -16.48 -11.78 -13.48
C LYS A 462 -16.07 -13.22 -13.12
N ALA A 463 -14.78 -13.46 -12.92
CA ALA A 463 -14.24 -14.76 -12.49
C ALA A 463 -14.37 -15.01 -10.98
N GLY A 464 -14.95 -14.10 -10.22
CA GLY A 464 -15.17 -14.23 -8.78
C GLY A 464 -13.94 -13.91 -7.91
N THR A 465 -12.96 -13.21 -8.48
CA THR A 465 -11.79 -12.70 -7.79
C THR A 465 -11.61 -11.19 -8.06
N MET A 466 -10.45 -10.63 -7.89
CA MET A 466 -10.15 -9.24 -8.26
C MET A 466 -8.70 -9.08 -8.70
N LEU A 467 -8.44 -8.09 -9.56
CA LEU A 467 -7.09 -7.67 -9.92
C LEU A 467 -6.35 -7.09 -8.72
N GLY A 468 -7.09 -6.42 -7.82
CA GLY A 468 -6.53 -5.80 -6.62
C GLY A 468 -5.37 -4.87 -6.91
N SER A 469 -4.32 -4.98 -6.10
CA SER A 469 -3.07 -4.22 -6.28
C SER A 469 -2.18 -4.75 -7.41
N GLY A 470 -2.50 -5.91 -8.01
CA GLY A 470 -1.62 -6.59 -8.98
C GLY A 470 -0.54 -7.44 -8.30
N ALA A 471 -0.87 -8.11 -7.21
CA ALA A 471 0.02 -9.03 -6.52
C ALA A 471 -0.40 -10.47 -6.79
N LEU A 472 0.43 -11.21 -7.51
CA LEU A 472 0.21 -12.62 -7.83
C LEU A 472 0.97 -13.50 -6.83
N VAL A 473 0.25 -14.17 -5.93
CA VAL A 473 0.86 -15.13 -5.00
C VAL A 473 0.51 -16.55 -5.45
N VAL A 474 1.53 -17.34 -5.79
CA VAL A 474 1.39 -18.68 -6.34
C VAL A 474 1.59 -19.73 -5.25
N LEU A 475 0.68 -20.69 -5.15
CA LEU A 475 0.73 -21.84 -4.24
C LEU A 475 0.94 -23.11 -5.06
N ALA A 476 1.98 -23.88 -4.73
CA ALA A 476 2.24 -25.18 -5.36
C ALA A 476 1.17 -26.20 -4.99
N GLU A 477 1.01 -27.21 -5.82
CA GLU A 477 0.18 -28.39 -5.51
C GLU A 477 0.64 -29.04 -4.20
N GLY A 478 -0.31 -29.49 -3.39
CA GLY A 478 -0.04 -30.06 -2.06
C GLY A 478 0.05 -29.04 -0.93
N THR A 479 0.00 -27.72 -1.22
CA THR A 479 -0.08 -26.69 -0.17
C THR A 479 -1.40 -26.80 0.58
N ASP A 480 -1.37 -26.71 1.92
CA ASP A 480 -2.59 -26.60 2.73
C ASP A 480 -3.26 -25.24 2.51
N LEU A 481 -4.27 -25.24 1.63
CA LEU A 481 -5.00 -24.03 1.26
C LEU A 481 -5.79 -23.45 2.42
N LEU A 482 -6.29 -24.31 3.36
CA LEU A 482 -7.01 -23.84 4.53
C LEU A 482 -6.08 -23.10 5.49
N ALA A 483 -4.89 -23.63 5.71
CA ALA A 483 -3.87 -22.95 6.51
C ALA A 483 -3.43 -21.62 5.86
N ALA A 484 -3.23 -21.60 4.54
CA ALA A 484 -2.89 -20.39 3.79
C ALA A 484 -4.00 -19.32 3.91
N ALA A 485 -5.26 -19.69 3.72
CA ALA A 485 -6.40 -18.77 3.87
C ALA A 485 -6.59 -18.30 5.32
N THR A 486 -6.28 -19.16 6.31
CA THR A 486 -6.31 -18.78 7.73
C THR A 486 -5.20 -17.77 8.05
N ASN A 487 -4.02 -17.91 7.44
CA ASN A 487 -2.94 -16.93 7.53
C ASN A 487 -3.37 -15.57 6.98
N VAL A 488 -4.01 -15.53 5.81
CA VAL A 488 -4.58 -14.29 5.23
C VAL A 488 -5.62 -13.68 6.16
N LEU A 489 -6.51 -14.48 6.76
CA LEU A 489 -7.50 -13.96 7.70
C LEU A 489 -6.85 -13.44 9.00
N ARG A 490 -5.77 -14.09 9.48
CA ARG A 490 -4.97 -13.60 10.62
C ARG A 490 -4.45 -12.19 10.35
N PHE A 491 -3.91 -11.94 9.15
CA PHE A 491 -3.50 -10.61 8.72
C PHE A 491 -4.65 -9.59 8.82
N PHE A 492 -5.80 -9.85 8.22
CA PHE A 492 -6.95 -8.93 8.30
C PHE A 492 -7.46 -8.69 9.71
N ARG A 493 -7.43 -9.72 10.57
CA ARG A 493 -7.77 -9.59 11.99
C ARG A 493 -6.81 -8.64 12.71
N ASN A 494 -5.51 -8.81 12.49
CA ASN A 494 -4.45 -8.02 13.14
C ASN A 494 -4.48 -6.56 12.66
N GLU A 495 -4.76 -6.34 11.38
CA GLU A 495 -4.81 -5.03 10.74
C GLU A 495 -6.17 -4.31 10.87
N SER A 496 -7.13 -4.91 11.54
CA SER A 496 -8.42 -4.26 11.80
C SER A 496 -8.24 -3.05 12.72
N CYS A 497 -8.66 -1.85 12.27
CA CYS A 497 -8.63 -0.65 13.10
C CYS A 497 -9.58 -0.70 14.32
N GLY A 498 -10.45 -1.71 14.38
CA GLY A 498 -11.39 -1.90 15.49
C GLY A 498 -12.63 -0.99 15.49
N LYS A 499 -12.77 -0.07 14.55
CA LYS A 499 -13.87 0.90 14.52
C LYS A 499 -15.24 0.24 14.40
N CYS A 500 -15.44 -0.62 13.40
CA CYS A 500 -16.74 -1.23 13.17
C CYS A 500 -16.81 -2.65 13.73
N VAL A 501 -17.95 -2.98 14.38
CA VAL A 501 -18.19 -4.28 15.05
C VAL A 501 -18.07 -5.47 14.09
N PRO A 502 -18.66 -5.46 12.87
CA PRO A 502 -18.60 -6.63 11.99
C PRO A 502 -17.17 -7.03 11.65
N CYS A 503 -16.28 -6.09 11.36
CA CYS A 503 -14.87 -6.38 11.10
C CYS A 503 -14.16 -6.85 12.37
N ARG A 504 -14.18 -6.05 13.46
CA ARG A 504 -13.46 -6.35 14.71
C ARG A 504 -13.84 -7.70 15.30
N VAL A 505 -15.14 -7.99 15.41
CA VAL A 505 -15.63 -9.23 16.02
C VAL A 505 -15.67 -10.38 15.02
N GLY A 506 -16.09 -10.12 13.77
CA GLY A 506 -16.25 -11.13 12.74
C GLY A 506 -14.91 -11.77 12.35
N SER A 507 -13.87 -10.97 12.10
CA SER A 507 -12.55 -11.51 11.75
C SER A 507 -11.96 -12.35 12.89
N THR A 508 -12.11 -11.91 14.14
CA THR A 508 -11.66 -12.67 15.33
C THR A 508 -12.38 -14.00 15.44
N LYS A 509 -13.71 -13.99 15.37
CA LYS A 509 -14.52 -15.22 15.49
C LYS A 509 -14.27 -16.21 14.36
N ALA A 510 -14.13 -15.73 13.14
CA ALA A 510 -13.80 -16.58 12.00
C ALA A 510 -12.40 -17.20 12.14
N HIS A 511 -11.42 -16.41 12.56
CA HIS A 511 -10.06 -16.91 12.78
C HIS A 511 -10.00 -17.96 13.91
N GLU A 512 -10.70 -17.74 15.04
CA GLU A 512 -10.80 -18.72 16.12
C GLU A 512 -11.36 -20.06 15.62
N LEU A 513 -12.46 -20.02 14.85
CA LEU A 513 -13.08 -21.23 14.28
C LEU A 513 -12.14 -22.01 13.35
N LEU A 514 -11.37 -21.30 12.50
CA LEU A 514 -10.44 -21.94 11.58
C LEU A 514 -9.22 -22.51 12.31
N ARG A 515 -8.70 -21.78 13.30
CA ARG A 515 -7.59 -22.25 14.13
C ARG A 515 -7.93 -23.54 14.88
N GLU A 516 -9.12 -23.62 15.50
CA GLU A 516 -9.59 -24.85 16.15
C GLU A 516 -9.60 -26.06 15.19
N VAL A 517 -9.98 -25.83 13.91
CA VAL A 517 -9.99 -26.90 12.91
C VAL A 517 -8.56 -27.35 12.58
N LEU A 518 -7.64 -26.43 12.33
CA LEU A 518 -6.25 -26.73 12.03
C LEU A 518 -5.55 -27.43 13.21
N GLU A 519 -5.76 -26.95 14.44
CA GLU A 519 -5.20 -27.55 15.66
C GLU A 519 -5.74 -28.97 15.93
N SER A 520 -6.97 -29.28 15.53
CA SER A 520 -7.55 -30.61 15.65
C SER A 520 -7.03 -31.61 14.62
N GLY A 521 -6.21 -31.19 13.65
CA GLY A 521 -5.74 -32.01 12.53
C GLY A 521 -6.83 -32.37 11.53
N ALA A 522 -7.99 -31.71 11.59
CA ALA A 522 -9.07 -31.93 10.63
C ALA A 522 -8.73 -31.27 9.28
N THR A 523 -8.92 -32.03 8.20
CA THR A 523 -8.64 -31.57 6.83
C THR A 523 -9.81 -30.79 6.19
N ALA A 524 -10.96 -30.70 6.86
CA ALA A 524 -12.15 -30.02 6.36
C ALA A 524 -12.97 -29.40 7.50
N LEU A 525 -13.63 -28.27 7.21
CA LEU A 525 -14.68 -27.74 8.08
C LEU A 525 -15.91 -28.65 8.01
N GLY A 526 -16.47 -29.02 9.16
CA GLY A 526 -17.82 -29.62 9.19
C GLY A 526 -18.87 -28.59 8.77
N ASP A 527 -20.05 -29.09 8.29
CA ASP A 527 -21.12 -28.25 7.73
C ASP A 527 -21.54 -27.07 8.63
N ALA A 528 -21.66 -27.30 9.92
CA ALA A 528 -22.05 -26.24 10.86
C ALA A 528 -21.01 -25.08 10.95
N ARG A 529 -19.71 -25.42 10.95
CA ARG A 529 -18.63 -24.39 10.94
C ARG A 529 -18.58 -23.69 9.59
N ARG A 530 -18.70 -24.42 8.48
CA ARG A 530 -18.77 -23.85 7.13
C ARG A 530 -19.91 -22.83 7.03
N GLN A 531 -21.12 -23.21 7.47
CA GLN A 531 -22.28 -22.31 7.47
C GLN A 531 -22.02 -21.05 8.31
N ARG A 532 -21.36 -21.20 9.46
CA ARG A 532 -21.02 -20.06 10.32
C ARG A 532 -20.04 -19.11 9.65
N ILE A 533 -19.02 -19.61 8.95
CA ILE A 533 -18.08 -18.78 8.18
C ILE A 533 -18.82 -18.02 7.08
N LEU A 534 -19.71 -18.66 6.33
CA LEU A 534 -20.50 -17.99 5.28
C LEU A 534 -21.41 -16.88 5.83
N GLN A 535 -22.04 -17.10 7.00
CA GLN A 535 -22.83 -16.07 7.68
C GLN A 535 -21.96 -14.87 8.13
N LEU A 536 -20.77 -15.13 8.67
CA LEU A 536 -19.83 -14.07 9.07
C LEU A 536 -19.34 -13.30 7.84
N GLU A 537 -19.01 -13.98 6.74
CA GLU A 537 -18.63 -13.33 5.48
C GLU A 537 -19.72 -12.38 4.99
N GLU A 538 -20.96 -12.86 4.90
CA GLU A 538 -22.08 -12.04 4.43
C GLU A 538 -22.28 -10.79 5.29
N VAL A 539 -22.25 -10.95 6.63
CA VAL A 539 -22.35 -9.81 7.56
C VAL A 539 -21.20 -8.84 7.38
N MET A 540 -19.95 -9.34 7.39
CA MET A 540 -18.77 -8.48 7.26
C MET A 540 -18.76 -7.75 5.92
N ARG A 541 -19.03 -8.44 4.82
CA ARG A 541 -19.05 -7.87 3.47
C ARG A 541 -20.10 -6.77 3.32
N LYS A 542 -21.31 -6.96 3.89
CA LYS A 542 -22.42 -6.00 3.75
C LYS A 542 -22.39 -4.84 4.75
N THR A 543 -21.72 -4.97 5.88
CA THR A 543 -21.88 -4.02 7.00
C THR A 543 -20.57 -3.43 7.53
N SER A 544 -19.41 -3.86 7.02
CA SER A 544 -18.14 -3.21 7.34
C SER A 544 -18.03 -1.85 6.65
N ILE A 545 -17.42 -0.87 7.32
CA ILE A 545 -17.30 0.51 6.82
C ILE A 545 -16.34 0.61 5.61
N CYS A 546 -15.26 -0.18 5.59
CA CYS A 546 -14.23 -0.11 4.56
C CYS A 546 -13.94 -1.48 3.93
N GLY A 547 -13.15 -1.44 2.84
CA GLY A 547 -12.76 -2.62 2.07
C GLY A 547 -12.12 -3.72 2.91
N LEU A 548 -11.28 -3.37 3.92
CA LEU A 548 -10.61 -4.35 4.77
C LEU A 548 -11.61 -5.36 5.35
N GLY A 549 -12.64 -4.90 6.04
CA GLY A 549 -13.63 -5.79 6.63
C GLY A 549 -14.55 -6.45 5.59
N GLN A 550 -14.77 -5.80 4.46
CA GLN A 550 -15.63 -6.32 3.39
C GLN A 550 -15.02 -7.52 2.66
N VAL A 551 -13.69 -7.57 2.53
CA VAL A 551 -12.99 -8.62 1.77
C VAL A 551 -12.36 -9.71 2.65
N ALA A 552 -12.20 -9.47 3.95
CA ALA A 552 -11.39 -10.30 4.86
C ALA A 552 -11.70 -11.80 4.84
N LEU A 553 -12.94 -12.19 4.60
CA LEU A 553 -13.37 -13.60 4.56
C LEU A 553 -13.51 -14.16 3.13
N GLY A 554 -13.40 -13.33 2.11
CA GLY A 554 -13.44 -13.77 0.72
C GLY A 554 -12.43 -14.88 0.39
N PRO A 555 -11.14 -14.72 0.73
CA PRO A 555 -10.11 -15.74 0.53
C PRO A 555 -10.45 -17.09 1.20
N VAL A 556 -10.98 -17.06 2.42
CA VAL A 556 -11.39 -18.29 3.12
C VAL A 556 -12.55 -18.98 2.37
N VAL A 557 -13.58 -18.22 2.01
CA VAL A 557 -14.74 -18.77 1.28
C VAL A 557 -14.32 -19.34 -0.08
N SER A 558 -13.38 -18.69 -0.78
CA SER A 558 -12.89 -19.19 -2.07
C SER A 558 -12.20 -20.55 -1.92
N VAL A 559 -11.37 -20.74 -0.90
CA VAL A 559 -10.72 -22.03 -0.62
C VAL A 559 -11.74 -23.11 -0.26
N LEU A 560 -12.76 -22.78 0.54
CA LEU A 560 -13.84 -23.72 0.84
C LEU A 560 -14.63 -24.16 -0.40
N ASN A 561 -14.66 -23.35 -1.45
CA ASN A 561 -15.29 -23.68 -2.73
C ASN A 561 -14.36 -24.51 -3.64
N LEU A 562 -13.06 -24.23 -3.65
CA LEU A 562 -12.06 -25.02 -4.39
C LEU A 562 -11.98 -26.48 -3.87
N GLY A 563 -12.03 -26.68 -2.55
CA GLY A 563 -12.02 -28.02 -1.93
C GLY A 563 -13.35 -28.80 -2.12
N GLY A 564 -14.45 -28.11 -2.40
CA GLY A 564 -15.76 -28.73 -2.63
C GLY A 564 -15.95 -29.35 -4.03
N SER A 565 -15.07 -29.07 -4.97
CA SER A 565 -15.16 -29.57 -6.35
C SER A 565 -14.68 -31.02 -6.53
N THR A 566 -14.14 -31.68 -5.48
CA THR A 566 -13.75 -33.10 -5.51
C THR A 566 -14.84 -34.05 -5.02
N GLY A 567 -16.05 -33.58 -4.70
CA GLY A 567 -17.16 -34.43 -4.27
C GLY A 567 -18.49 -33.70 -4.11
N GLY A 568 -19.33 -33.70 -5.16
CA GLY A 568 -20.73 -33.30 -5.09
C GLY A 568 -21.02 -31.83 -5.37
N GLY A 569 -21.53 -31.55 -6.57
CA GLY A 569 -21.85 -30.23 -7.09
C GLY A 569 -22.72 -29.39 -6.16
N LEU A 570 -22.28 -28.19 -5.89
CA LEU A 570 -23.12 -27.08 -5.45
C LEU A 570 -23.03 -25.99 -6.52
N GLN A 571 -24.18 -25.72 -7.13
CA GLN A 571 -24.35 -24.61 -8.07
C GLN A 571 -23.99 -23.29 -7.36
N ALA A 572 -23.22 -22.46 -8.06
CA ALA A 572 -22.99 -21.08 -7.66
C ALA A 572 -24.33 -20.39 -7.36
N PRO A 573 -24.44 -19.58 -6.31
CA PRO A 573 -25.60 -18.75 -6.12
C PRO A 573 -25.75 -17.85 -7.35
N LYS A 574 -26.90 -17.92 -8.02
CA LYS A 574 -27.26 -17.00 -9.10
C LYS A 574 -27.09 -15.59 -8.56
N SER A 575 -26.30 -14.79 -9.22
CA SER A 575 -26.24 -13.36 -8.98
C SER A 575 -27.61 -12.79 -9.29
N ASP A 576 -28.39 -12.49 -8.25
CA ASP A 576 -29.54 -11.65 -8.39
C ASP A 576 -29.03 -10.30 -8.91
N GLY A 577 -29.42 -10.01 -10.15
CA GLY A 577 -29.04 -8.78 -10.83
C GLY A 577 -29.56 -7.56 -10.07
N ALA A 578 -28.72 -7.04 -9.20
CA ALA A 578 -28.89 -5.70 -8.68
C ALA A 578 -28.31 -4.73 -9.72
N SER A 579 -29.17 -4.33 -10.66
CA SER A 579 -28.98 -3.18 -11.52
C SER A 579 -28.85 -1.93 -10.63
N GLY A 580 -27.63 -1.59 -10.27
CA GLY A 580 -27.32 -0.31 -9.64
C GLY A 580 -27.48 0.81 -10.65
N GLN A 581 -28.64 1.44 -10.70
CA GLN A 581 -28.79 2.73 -11.36
C GLN A 581 -27.93 3.76 -10.63
N PRO A 582 -27.26 4.67 -11.36
CA PRO A 582 -26.52 5.77 -10.74
C PRO A 582 -27.55 6.73 -10.11
N VAL A 583 -27.48 6.88 -8.81
CA VAL A 583 -28.19 7.95 -8.10
C VAL A 583 -27.56 9.29 -8.53
N ARG A 584 -28.43 10.16 -9.06
CA ARG A 584 -28.16 11.53 -9.52
C ARG A 584 -27.55 12.41 -8.42
#